data_dd4b01a9bd4db26daa4dfb4a6755f6ac
#
_entry.id   dd4b01a9bd4db26daa4dfb4a6755f6ac
#
_cell.length_a   1.000
_cell.length_b   1.000
_cell.length_c   1.000
_cell.angle_alpha   90.00
_cell.angle_beta   90.00
_cell.angle_gamma   90.00
#
_symmetry.space_group_name_H-M   'P 1'
#
loop_
_entity.id
_entity.type
_entity.pdbx_description
1 polymer ?
#
loop_
_entity_poly.entity_id
_entity_poly.type
_entity_poly.pdbx_seq_one_letter_code
_entity_poly.pdbx_strand_id
1 'polypeptide(L)'
;MQYISTRDANRRVSASQAIVAGISPDGGLFLPEEIPQVTPEELSALCAADYPHRAANILARFLTDFTESELLSYAEKAYAREKFPPREVAPVVSIGDNGHVLELFHGPTSAFKDFALQMLPHLLTASLRKNGETRTVIILVATSGDTGKAALEGFADVPGTKICVFYPHGGTSSMQRLQMTTQRGENVMVSAVRGNFDDAQTGVKDIFA
;
A
#
# COMPACT_ATOMS: atom_id res chain seq x y z
N MET A 1 16.78 -5.41 -10.21
CA MET A 1 15.53 -4.98 -10.89
C MET A 1 15.59 -3.48 -11.11
N GLN A 2 15.38 -3.04 -12.34
CA GLN A 2 15.17 -1.62 -12.67
C GLN A 2 13.69 -1.39 -12.97
N TYR A 3 13.25 -0.16 -12.76
CA TYR A 3 11.89 0.29 -13.06
C TYR A 3 11.95 1.35 -14.14
N ILE A 4 11.07 1.24 -15.12
CA ILE A 4 10.96 2.14 -16.27
C ILE A 4 9.63 2.89 -16.23
N SER A 5 9.61 4.12 -16.76
CA SER A 5 8.35 4.84 -16.92
C SER A 5 7.54 4.27 -18.09
N THR A 6 6.22 4.22 -17.93
CA THR A 6 5.29 3.86 -19.03
C THR A 6 5.28 4.85 -20.18
N ARG A 7 5.87 6.05 -20.00
CA ARG A 7 5.94 7.11 -21.03
C ARG A 7 7.37 7.36 -21.54
N ASP A 8 8.38 6.92 -20.80
CA ASP A 8 9.79 7.05 -21.18
C ASP A 8 10.57 5.80 -20.74
N ALA A 9 10.76 4.87 -21.64
CA ALA A 9 11.49 3.62 -21.38
C ALA A 9 12.99 3.82 -21.07
N ASN A 10 13.56 5.02 -21.36
CA ASN A 10 14.96 5.33 -21.03
C ASN A 10 15.11 5.80 -19.58
N ARG A 11 14.03 6.19 -18.93
CA ARG A 11 14.04 6.59 -17.52
C ARG A 11 14.04 5.35 -16.64
N ARG A 12 15.20 5.02 -16.12
CA ARG A 12 15.42 3.89 -15.22
C ARG A 12 15.68 4.37 -13.80
N VAL A 13 15.03 3.72 -12.85
CA VAL A 13 15.19 3.99 -11.41
C VAL A 13 15.22 2.68 -10.63
N SER A 14 15.77 2.71 -9.42
CA SER A 14 15.66 1.57 -8.50
C SER A 14 14.24 1.46 -7.93
N ALA A 15 13.93 0.33 -7.28
CA ALA A 15 12.63 0.15 -6.62
C ALA A 15 12.37 1.22 -5.54
N SER A 16 13.36 1.51 -4.70
CA SER A 16 13.22 2.54 -3.66
C SER A 16 13.03 3.94 -4.23
N GLN A 17 13.69 4.27 -5.35
CA GLN A 17 13.49 5.53 -6.05
C GLN A 17 12.08 5.62 -6.66
N ALA A 18 11.58 4.54 -7.25
CA ALA A 18 10.22 4.48 -7.79
C ALA A 18 9.16 4.67 -6.68
N ILE A 19 9.36 4.04 -5.51
CA ILE A 19 8.46 4.18 -4.36
C ILE A 19 8.46 5.62 -3.85
N VAL A 20 9.62 6.27 -3.74
CA VAL A 20 9.69 7.67 -3.28
C VAL A 20 9.06 8.63 -4.28
N ALA A 21 9.29 8.42 -5.57
CA ALA A 21 8.73 9.27 -6.61
C ALA A 21 7.21 9.10 -6.77
N GLY A 22 6.69 7.87 -6.55
CA GLY A 22 5.28 7.52 -6.76
C GLY A 22 4.88 7.55 -8.23
N ILE A 23 4.92 8.71 -8.86
CA ILE A 23 4.65 8.93 -10.28
C ILE A 23 5.93 9.44 -10.93
N SER A 24 6.23 8.98 -12.15
CA SER A 24 7.36 9.48 -12.93
C SER A 24 7.17 10.97 -13.27
N PRO A 25 8.25 11.79 -13.31
CA PRO A 25 8.16 13.21 -13.68
C PRO A 25 7.53 13.49 -15.05
N ASP A 26 7.49 12.50 -15.94
CA ASP A 26 6.79 12.56 -17.23
C ASP A 26 5.29 12.23 -17.13
N GLY A 27 4.78 12.00 -15.91
CA GLY A 27 3.40 11.61 -15.61
C GLY A 27 3.09 10.12 -15.91
N GLY A 28 4.12 9.32 -16.23
CA GLY A 28 4.01 7.87 -16.37
C GLY A 28 4.02 7.13 -15.04
N LEU A 29 3.62 5.85 -15.06
CA LEU A 29 3.78 4.93 -13.93
C LEU A 29 5.12 4.21 -14.06
N PHE A 30 5.69 3.81 -12.91
CA PHE A 30 6.87 2.94 -12.91
C PHE A 30 6.45 1.47 -12.99
N LEU A 31 7.01 0.74 -13.94
CA LEU A 31 6.86 -0.69 -14.10
C LEU A 31 8.23 -1.38 -13.96
N PRO A 32 8.30 -2.59 -13.41
CA PRO A 32 9.53 -3.37 -13.47
C PRO A 32 9.89 -3.66 -14.93
N GLU A 33 11.18 -3.60 -15.25
CA GLU A 33 11.69 -3.85 -16.61
C GLU A 33 11.40 -5.27 -17.10
N GLU A 34 11.30 -6.20 -16.15
CA GLU A 34 10.91 -7.60 -16.40
C GLU A 34 10.02 -8.14 -15.27
N ILE A 35 9.21 -9.13 -15.59
CA ILE A 35 8.41 -9.86 -14.59
C ILE A 35 9.16 -11.12 -14.19
N PRO A 36 9.63 -11.24 -12.92
CA PRO A 36 10.34 -12.40 -12.44
C PRO A 36 9.48 -13.67 -12.57
N GLN A 37 10.10 -14.74 -13.07
CA GLN A 37 9.46 -16.04 -13.14
C GLN A 37 9.57 -16.77 -11.81
N VAL A 38 8.58 -17.60 -11.51
CA VAL A 38 8.54 -18.49 -10.34
C VAL A 38 8.55 -19.93 -10.84
N THR A 39 9.52 -20.73 -10.40
CA THR A 39 9.58 -22.14 -10.77
C THR A 39 8.56 -22.98 -9.98
N PRO A 40 8.21 -24.20 -10.43
CA PRO A 40 7.33 -25.10 -9.68
C PRO A 40 7.85 -25.42 -8.27
N GLU A 41 9.17 -25.57 -8.12
CA GLU A 41 9.83 -25.85 -6.84
C GLU A 41 9.70 -24.65 -5.87
N GLU A 42 9.94 -23.45 -6.37
CA GLU A 42 9.75 -22.21 -5.61
C GLU A 42 8.28 -22.01 -5.22
N LEU A 43 7.34 -22.28 -6.14
CA LEU A 43 5.91 -22.21 -5.84
C LEU A 43 5.53 -23.20 -4.75
N SER A 44 6.06 -24.43 -4.78
CA SER A 44 5.83 -25.42 -3.74
C SER A 44 6.36 -24.96 -2.37
N ALA A 45 7.55 -24.35 -2.34
CA ALA A 45 8.12 -23.78 -1.12
C ALA A 45 7.26 -22.62 -0.58
N LEU A 46 6.77 -21.73 -1.47
CA LEU A 46 5.86 -20.65 -1.09
C LEU A 46 4.54 -21.16 -0.51
N CYS A 47 4.00 -22.26 -1.04
CA CYS A 47 2.79 -22.88 -0.51
C CYS A 47 2.97 -23.40 0.93
N ALA A 48 4.16 -23.86 1.28
CA ALA A 48 4.51 -24.35 2.62
C ALA A 48 4.83 -23.24 3.62
N ALA A 49 5.21 -22.06 3.16
CA ALA A 49 5.57 -20.91 3.99
C ALA A 49 4.32 -20.23 4.60
N ASP A 50 4.50 -19.48 5.69
CA ASP A 50 3.48 -18.58 6.22
C ASP A 50 3.34 -17.31 5.35
N TYR A 51 2.33 -16.50 5.63
CA TYR A 51 2.02 -15.32 4.82
C TYR A 51 3.16 -14.27 4.81
N PRO A 52 3.77 -13.89 5.95
CA PRO A 52 4.88 -12.94 5.94
C PRO A 52 6.08 -13.41 5.10
N HIS A 53 6.46 -14.68 5.20
CA HIS A 53 7.55 -15.24 4.38
C HIS A 53 7.20 -15.27 2.89
N ARG A 54 5.94 -15.63 2.52
CA ARG A 54 5.49 -15.53 1.11
C ARG A 54 5.57 -14.10 0.61
N ALA A 55 5.05 -13.14 1.37
CA ALA A 55 5.09 -11.73 0.99
C ALA A 55 6.52 -11.21 0.81
N ALA A 56 7.42 -11.50 1.76
CA ALA A 56 8.81 -11.10 1.68
C ALA A 56 9.52 -11.72 0.46
N ASN A 57 9.31 -13.01 0.19
CA ASN A 57 9.91 -13.70 -0.96
C ASN A 57 9.43 -13.11 -2.30
N ILE A 58 8.14 -12.86 -2.45
CA ILE A 58 7.61 -12.24 -3.67
C ILE A 58 8.12 -10.82 -3.82
N LEU A 59 8.11 -10.02 -2.75
CA LEU A 59 8.61 -8.64 -2.78
C LEU A 59 10.11 -8.58 -3.12
N ALA A 60 10.93 -9.50 -2.61
CA ALA A 60 12.36 -9.55 -2.89
C ALA A 60 12.70 -9.67 -4.39
N ARG A 61 11.83 -10.30 -5.17
CA ARG A 61 11.99 -10.43 -6.63
C ARG A 61 11.86 -9.09 -7.35
N PHE A 62 11.05 -8.19 -6.80
CA PHE A 62 10.79 -6.87 -7.36
C PHE A 62 11.63 -5.77 -6.70
N LEU A 63 11.79 -5.81 -5.39
CA LEU A 63 12.45 -4.79 -4.58
C LEU A 63 13.91 -5.15 -4.31
N THR A 64 14.72 -5.31 -5.36
CA THR A 64 16.10 -5.85 -5.29
C THR A 64 17.11 -4.94 -4.60
N ASP A 65 16.75 -3.72 -4.26
CA ASP A 65 17.54 -2.81 -3.42
C ASP A 65 17.16 -2.86 -1.93
N PHE A 66 16.31 -3.83 -1.56
CA PHE A 66 16.02 -4.22 -0.19
C PHE A 66 16.59 -5.59 0.10
N THR A 67 17.05 -5.83 1.33
CA THR A 67 17.45 -7.16 1.76
C THR A 67 16.22 -8.02 2.11
N GLU A 68 16.37 -9.34 2.00
CA GLU A 68 15.29 -10.27 2.39
C GLU A 68 14.88 -10.10 3.87
N SER A 69 15.86 -9.85 4.75
CA SER A 69 15.61 -9.62 6.17
C SER A 69 14.83 -8.33 6.44
N GLU A 70 15.09 -7.25 5.69
CA GLU A 70 14.29 -6.03 5.75
C GLU A 70 12.84 -6.32 5.35
N LEU A 71 12.64 -6.97 4.19
CA LEU A 71 11.31 -7.28 3.67
C LEU A 71 10.53 -8.22 4.58
N LEU A 72 11.18 -9.23 5.15
CA LEU A 72 10.56 -10.13 6.12
C LEU A 72 10.13 -9.36 7.38
N SER A 73 11.01 -8.54 7.94
CA SER A 73 10.67 -7.72 9.11
C SER A 73 9.49 -6.78 8.86
N TYR A 74 9.38 -6.23 7.63
CA TYR A 74 8.24 -5.39 7.26
C TYR A 74 6.96 -6.20 7.10
N ALA A 75 7.05 -7.39 6.49
CA ALA A 75 5.92 -8.29 6.31
C ALA A 75 5.37 -8.81 7.65
N GLU A 76 6.24 -9.17 8.59
CA GLU A 76 5.85 -9.58 9.95
C GLU A 76 5.06 -8.48 10.69
N LYS A 77 5.50 -7.23 10.56
CA LYS A 77 4.81 -6.06 11.16
C LYS A 77 3.52 -5.70 10.44
N ALA A 78 3.54 -5.76 9.10
CA ALA A 78 2.37 -5.43 8.29
C ALA A 78 1.23 -6.43 8.48
N TYR A 79 1.57 -7.72 8.56
CA TYR A 79 0.61 -8.83 8.63
C TYR A 79 0.59 -9.51 10.01
N ALA A 80 0.88 -8.75 11.06
CA ALA A 80 0.82 -9.22 12.44
C ALA A 80 -0.60 -9.69 12.81
N ARG A 81 -0.70 -10.67 13.71
CA ARG A 81 -1.99 -11.27 14.13
C ARG A 81 -2.95 -10.28 14.77
N GLU A 82 -2.44 -9.24 15.38
CA GLU A 82 -3.23 -8.14 15.94
C GLU A 82 -3.97 -7.35 14.85
N LYS A 83 -3.42 -7.33 13.64
CA LYS A 83 -4.00 -6.65 12.46
C LYS A 83 -4.81 -7.61 11.59
N PHE A 84 -4.31 -8.83 11.43
CA PHE A 84 -4.93 -9.88 10.62
C PHE A 84 -5.11 -11.15 11.49
N PRO A 85 -6.25 -11.28 12.18
CA PRO A 85 -6.49 -12.39 13.12
C PRO A 85 -6.37 -13.81 12.54
N PRO A 86 -6.79 -14.11 11.29
CA PRO A 86 -6.59 -15.43 10.72
C PRO A 86 -5.10 -15.73 10.52
N ARG A 87 -4.71 -16.99 10.79
CA ARG A 87 -3.31 -17.45 10.60
C ARG A 87 -2.86 -17.29 9.16
N GLU A 88 -3.75 -17.51 8.23
CA GLU A 88 -3.54 -17.44 6.79
C GLU A 88 -3.46 -16.01 6.27
N VAL A 89 -3.83 -15.02 7.09
CA VAL A 89 -3.97 -13.58 6.74
C VAL A 89 -5.03 -13.35 5.66
N ALA A 90 -5.00 -14.10 4.57
CA ALA A 90 -5.98 -14.14 3.49
C ALA A 90 -6.44 -15.59 3.27
N PRO A 91 -7.38 -16.11 4.07
CA PRO A 91 -7.85 -17.48 3.93
C PRO A 91 -8.63 -17.68 2.63
N VAL A 92 -8.55 -18.90 2.11
CA VAL A 92 -9.38 -19.36 1.00
C VAL A 92 -10.45 -20.29 1.55
N VAL A 93 -11.71 -19.95 1.34
CA VAL A 93 -12.87 -20.72 1.81
C VAL A 93 -13.56 -21.38 0.62
N SER A 94 -13.86 -22.67 0.74
CA SER A 94 -14.58 -23.38 -0.30
C SER A 94 -16.09 -23.07 -0.25
N ILE A 95 -16.68 -22.85 -1.42
CA ILE A 95 -18.11 -22.64 -1.60
C ILE A 95 -18.64 -23.74 -2.54
N GLY A 96 -19.33 -24.73 -1.99
CA GLY A 96 -19.76 -25.90 -2.74
C GLY A 96 -18.57 -26.72 -3.27
N ASP A 97 -18.79 -27.47 -4.34
CA ASP A 97 -17.82 -28.48 -4.80
C ASP A 97 -16.66 -27.90 -5.64
N ASN A 98 -16.89 -26.79 -6.33
CA ASN A 98 -15.93 -26.23 -7.31
C ASN A 98 -15.68 -24.71 -7.17
N GLY A 99 -16.19 -24.08 -6.10
CA GLY A 99 -16.02 -22.64 -5.85
C GLY A 99 -15.09 -22.37 -4.70
N HIS A 100 -14.23 -21.34 -4.84
CA HIS A 100 -13.39 -20.87 -3.76
C HIS A 100 -13.49 -19.35 -3.64
N VAL A 101 -13.48 -18.83 -2.42
CA VAL A 101 -13.45 -17.40 -2.13
C VAL A 101 -12.19 -17.07 -1.36
N LEU A 102 -11.42 -16.12 -1.87
CA LEU A 102 -10.31 -15.51 -1.15
C LEU A 102 -10.88 -14.38 -0.29
N GLU A 103 -10.81 -14.53 1.04
CA GLU A 103 -11.33 -13.54 1.98
C GLU A 103 -10.31 -12.43 2.22
N LEU A 104 -10.63 -11.21 1.78
CA LEU A 104 -9.74 -10.06 1.87
C LEU A 104 -10.24 -8.97 2.86
N PHE A 105 -11.11 -9.34 3.78
CA PHE A 105 -11.73 -8.41 4.74
C PHE A 105 -11.24 -8.56 6.18
N HIS A 106 -10.22 -9.36 6.42
CA HIS A 106 -9.71 -9.63 7.78
C HIS A 106 -8.72 -8.58 8.30
N GLY A 107 -8.39 -7.58 7.51
CA GLY A 107 -7.51 -6.49 7.91
C GLY A 107 -8.19 -5.46 8.82
N PRO A 108 -7.42 -4.49 9.35
CA PRO A 108 -7.89 -3.54 10.38
C PRO A 108 -9.07 -2.67 9.95
N THR A 109 -9.27 -2.47 8.65
CA THR A 109 -10.38 -1.65 8.14
C THR A 109 -11.45 -2.45 7.39
N SER A 110 -11.29 -3.78 7.37
CA SER A 110 -12.15 -4.71 6.62
C SER A 110 -12.19 -4.46 5.11
N ALA A 111 -11.19 -3.79 4.56
CA ALA A 111 -11.04 -3.52 3.14
C ALA A 111 -9.83 -4.30 2.59
N PHE A 112 -9.93 -4.82 1.36
CA PHE A 112 -8.80 -5.51 0.70
C PHE A 112 -7.55 -4.63 0.57
N LYS A 113 -7.72 -3.32 0.61
CA LYS A 113 -6.64 -2.34 0.56
C LYS A 113 -5.71 -2.40 1.77
N ASP A 114 -6.13 -2.98 2.87
CA ASP A 114 -5.30 -3.19 4.06
C ASP A 114 -4.03 -3.99 3.72
N PHE A 115 -4.12 -4.96 2.81
CA PHE A 115 -2.96 -5.77 2.41
C PHE A 115 -1.81 -4.92 1.84
N ALA A 116 -2.12 -3.92 1.04
CA ALA A 116 -1.12 -3.01 0.51
C ALA A 116 -0.76 -1.89 1.50
N LEU A 117 -1.76 -1.30 2.15
CA LEU A 117 -1.58 -0.09 2.96
C LEU A 117 -1.02 -0.37 4.36
N GLN A 118 -1.00 -1.60 4.82
CA GLN A 118 -0.21 -2.00 5.99
C GLN A 118 1.28 -2.22 5.66
N MET A 119 1.60 -2.59 4.40
CA MET A 119 2.99 -2.76 3.96
C MET A 119 3.63 -1.45 3.48
N LEU A 120 2.89 -0.60 2.76
CA LEU A 120 3.40 0.61 2.11
C LEU A 120 4.16 1.55 3.05
N PRO A 121 3.71 1.84 4.30
CA PRO A 121 4.45 2.72 5.20
C PRO A 121 5.87 2.24 5.51
N HIS A 122 6.07 0.94 5.65
CA HIS A 122 7.38 0.34 5.89
C HIS A 122 8.29 0.51 4.66
N LEU A 123 7.76 0.21 3.47
CA LEU A 123 8.51 0.35 2.22
C LEU A 123 8.83 1.83 1.93
N LEU A 124 7.87 2.74 2.13
CA LEU A 124 8.08 4.16 1.89
C LEU A 124 9.13 4.76 2.84
N THR A 125 9.01 4.53 4.13
CA THR A 125 9.97 5.08 5.11
C THR A 125 11.38 4.50 4.93
N ALA A 126 11.49 3.23 4.55
CA ALA A 126 12.78 2.62 4.21
C ALA A 126 13.34 3.20 2.90
N SER A 127 12.50 3.40 1.88
CA SER A 127 12.90 4.01 0.61
C SER A 127 13.40 5.44 0.80
N LEU A 128 12.71 6.23 1.62
CA LEU A 128 13.16 7.59 1.96
C LEU A 128 14.57 7.59 2.56
N ARG A 129 14.81 6.71 3.56
CA ARG A 129 16.14 6.55 4.17
C ARG A 129 17.20 6.11 3.16
N LYS A 130 16.90 5.14 2.30
CA LYS A 130 17.82 4.64 1.26
C LYS A 130 18.20 5.74 0.24
N ASN A 131 17.31 6.70 0.00
CA ASN A 131 17.53 7.81 -0.91
C ASN A 131 18.02 9.09 -0.20
N GLY A 132 18.34 9.04 1.09
CA GLY A 132 18.84 10.18 1.85
C GLY A 132 17.80 11.28 2.10
N GLU A 133 16.52 10.99 1.95
CA GLU A 133 15.45 11.96 2.22
C GLU A 133 15.17 12.05 3.73
N THR A 134 15.29 13.26 4.27
CA THR A 134 15.11 13.55 5.69
C THR A 134 13.91 14.44 6.00
N ARG A 135 13.26 14.98 4.97
CA ARG A 135 12.08 15.83 5.12
C ARG A 135 10.86 14.98 5.49
N THR A 136 9.93 15.59 6.22
CA THR A 136 8.62 14.99 6.46
C THR A 136 7.85 14.89 5.14
N VAL A 137 7.37 13.69 4.82
CA VAL A 137 6.56 13.43 3.63
C VAL A 137 5.08 13.56 3.98
N ILE A 138 4.34 14.28 3.15
CA ILE A 138 2.89 14.42 3.29
C ILE A 138 2.22 13.50 2.25
N ILE A 139 1.42 12.56 2.73
CA ILE A 139 0.60 11.69 1.90
C ILE A 139 -0.76 12.35 1.70
N LEU A 140 -1.09 12.69 0.45
CA LEU A 140 -2.41 13.25 0.11
C LEU A 140 -3.26 12.18 -0.56
N VAL A 141 -4.46 11.97 -0.05
CA VAL A 141 -5.38 10.95 -0.55
C VAL A 141 -6.74 11.57 -0.83
N ALA A 142 -7.22 11.47 -2.07
CA ALA A 142 -8.62 11.65 -2.40
C ALA A 142 -9.31 10.28 -2.36
N THR A 143 -10.45 10.18 -1.71
CA THR A 143 -11.12 8.88 -1.52
C THR A 143 -12.64 9.00 -1.61
N SER A 144 -13.27 7.92 -2.06
CA SER A 144 -14.70 7.68 -1.91
C SER A 144 -15.07 6.86 -0.66
N GLY A 145 -14.06 6.44 0.15
CA GLY A 145 -14.29 5.71 1.39
C GLY A 145 -13.14 4.80 1.78
N ASP A 146 -13.15 3.55 1.35
CA ASP A 146 -12.26 2.45 1.83
C ASP A 146 -10.78 2.75 1.73
N THR A 147 -10.33 3.33 0.61
CA THR A 147 -8.90 3.63 0.42
C THR A 147 -8.39 4.65 1.43
N GLY A 148 -9.19 5.69 1.70
CA GLY A 148 -8.82 6.72 2.66
C GLY A 148 -8.70 6.16 4.07
N LYS A 149 -9.67 5.33 4.49
CA LYS A 149 -9.59 4.69 5.82
C LYS A 149 -8.39 3.75 5.94
N ALA A 150 -8.15 2.90 4.96
CA ALA A 150 -7.01 1.99 4.98
C ALA A 150 -5.66 2.73 4.98
N ALA A 151 -5.57 3.87 4.24
CA ALA A 151 -4.38 4.71 4.24
C ALA A 151 -4.16 5.40 5.60
N LEU A 152 -5.22 5.96 6.21
CA LEU A 152 -5.16 6.55 7.55
C LEU A 152 -4.65 5.54 8.58
N GLU A 153 -5.19 4.32 8.55
CA GLU A 153 -4.80 3.25 9.48
C GLU A 153 -3.35 2.83 9.29
N GLY A 154 -2.91 2.68 8.03
CA GLY A 154 -1.53 2.26 7.73
C GLY A 154 -0.48 3.32 8.08
N PHE A 155 -0.81 4.61 7.91
CA PHE A 155 0.11 5.72 8.16
C PHE A 155 -0.06 6.40 9.52
N ALA A 156 -1.03 5.99 10.35
CA ALA A 156 -1.21 6.56 11.69
C ALA A 156 0.08 6.42 12.51
N ASP A 157 0.56 7.56 13.02
CA ASP A 157 1.76 7.69 13.86
C ASP A 157 3.07 7.12 13.26
N VAL A 158 3.13 6.97 11.92
CA VAL A 158 4.36 6.57 11.23
C VAL A 158 5.35 7.75 11.22
N PRO A 159 6.54 7.59 11.84
CA PRO A 159 7.51 8.67 11.95
C PRO A 159 7.96 9.22 10.60
N GLY A 160 8.10 10.53 10.50
CA GLY A 160 8.53 11.22 9.27
C GLY A 160 7.44 11.34 8.21
N THR A 161 6.20 10.96 8.53
CA THR A 161 5.06 11.11 7.62
C THR A 161 3.92 11.92 8.24
N LYS A 162 3.14 12.54 7.37
CA LYS A 162 1.81 13.10 7.68
C LYS A 162 0.85 12.61 6.61
N ILE A 163 -0.40 12.36 6.99
CA ILE A 163 -1.42 11.95 6.02
C ILE A 163 -2.63 12.87 6.10
N CYS A 164 -3.06 13.32 4.92
CA CYS A 164 -4.28 14.10 4.76
C CYS A 164 -5.22 13.42 3.77
N VAL A 165 -6.41 13.10 4.23
CA VAL A 165 -7.45 12.43 3.43
C VAL A 165 -8.59 13.40 3.14
N PHE A 166 -8.89 13.55 1.86
CA PHE A 166 -10.01 14.32 1.35
C PHE A 166 -11.12 13.40 0.86
N TYR A 167 -12.35 13.65 1.30
CA TYR A 167 -13.51 12.87 0.88
C TYR A 167 -14.69 13.80 0.52
N PRO A 168 -15.58 13.40 -0.44
CA PRO A 168 -16.71 14.22 -0.82
C PRO A 168 -17.75 14.28 0.30
N HIS A 169 -18.13 15.49 0.71
CA HIS A 169 -19.19 15.69 1.71
C HIS A 169 -20.52 15.11 1.20
N GLY A 170 -21.07 14.14 1.93
CA GLY A 170 -22.28 13.40 1.53
C GLY A 170 -22.07 12.35 0.44
N GLY A 171 -20.85 12.18 -0.09
CA GLY A 171 -20.52 11.20 -1.13
C GLY A 171 -19.91 9.88 -0.62
N THR A 172 -19.89 9.66 0.70
CA THR A 172 -19.44 8.41 1.33
C THR A 172 -20.55 7.84 2.21
N SER A 173 -20.54 6.53 2.46
CA SER A 173 -21.45 5.93 3.43
C SER A 173 -21.20 6.48 4.83
N SER A 174 -22.21 6.42 5.71
CA SER A 174 -22.07 6.85 7.10
C SER A 174 -20.97 6.08 7.85
N MET A 175 -20.84 4.78 7.56
CA MET A 175 -19.82 3.92 8.14
C MET A 175 -18.41 4.35 7.69
N GLN A 176 -18.20 4.51 6.39
CA GLN A 176 -16.90 4.93 5.85
C GLN A 176 -16.48 6.31 6.39
N ARG A 177 -17.44 7.25 6.45
CA ARG A 177 -17.21 8.58 7.04
C ARG A 177 -16.78 8.45 8.51
N LEU A 178 -17.49 7.67 9.31
CA LEU A 178 -17.18 7.47 10.72
C LEU A 178 -15.80 6.82 10.86
N GLN A 179 -15.48 5.79 10.10
CA GLN A 179 -14.16 5.15 10.12
C GLN A 179 -13.03 6.13 9.86
N MET A 180 -13.19 7.08 8.93
CA MET A 180 -12.18 8.10 8.65
C MET A 180 -12.12 9.18 9.74
N THR A 181 -13.27 9.74 10.13
CA THR A 181 -13.33 10.89 11.05
C THR A 181 -13.03 10.53 12.51
N THR A 182 -13.07 9.25 12.86
CA THR A 182 -12.69 8.75 14.20
C THR A 182 -11.28 8.18 14.24
N GLN A 183 -10.54 8.17 13.10
CA GLN A 183 -9.15 7.71 13.10
C GLN A 183 -8.32 8.54 14.06
N ARG A 184 -7.57 7.85 14.91
CA ARG A 184 -6.63 8.44 15.85
C ARG A 184 -5.22 8.46 15.25
N GLY A 185 -4.41 9.41 15.69
CA GLY A 185 -3.02 9.59 15.30
C GLY A 185 -2.64 11.07 15.31
N GLU A 186 -1.42 11.38 15.74
CA GLU A 186 -0.90 12.76 15.84
C GLU A 186 -0.56 13.35 14.46
N ASN A 187 -0.42 12.49 13.44
CA ASN A 187 -0.02 12.84 12.09
C ASN A 187 -1.14 12.72 11.06
N VAL A 188 -2.39 12.50 11.47
CA VAL A 188 -3.54 12.27 10.57
C VAL A 188 -4.43 13.50 10.47
N MET A 189 -4.91 13.77 9.26
CA MET A 189 -5.89 14.80 8.99
C MET A 189 -6.96 14.25 8.04
N VAL A 190 -8.22 14.57 8.30
CA VAL A 190 -9.36 14.21 7.45
C VAL A 190 -10.20 15.45 7.16
N SER A 191 -10.46 15.71 5.89
CA SER A 191 -11.23 16.89 5.46
C SER A 191 -12.31 16.52 4.46
N ALA A 192 -13.52 17.01 4.70
CA ALA A 192 -14.62 16.90 3.75
C ALA A 192 -14.53 18.01 2.70
N VAL A 193 -14.69 17.67 1.43
CA VAL A 193 -14.71 18.60 0.29
C VAL A 193 -16.15 18.78 -0.18
N ARG A 194 -16.57 20.00 -0.41
CA ARG A 194 -17.87 20.27 -1.05
C ARG A 194 -17.72 20.01 -2.54
N GLY A 195 -18.26 18.91 -3.01
CA GLY A 195 -18.14 18.40 -4.37
C GLY A 195 -18.28 16.89 -4.40
N ASN A 196 -17.92 16.29 -5.52
CA ASN A 196 -17.90 14.85 -5.71
C ASN A 196 -16.47 14.28 -5.55
N PHE A 197 -16.29 12.96 -5.81
CA PHE A 197 -14.99 12.32 -5.74
C PHE A 197 -13.99 12.88 -6.77
N ASP A 198 -14.45 13.19 -7.99
CA ASP A 198 -13.59 13.70 -9.05
C ASP A 198 -13.05 15.09 -8.72
N ASP A 199 -13.86 15.93 -8.05
CA ASP A 199 -13.43 17.25 -7.55
C ASP A 199 -12.30 17.10 -6.53
N ALA A 200 -12.45 16.17 -5.57
CA ALA A 200 -11.42 15.90 -4.56
C ALA A 200 -10.15 15.33 -5.21
N GLN A 201 -10.29 14.42 -6.18
CA GLN A 201 -9.15 13.83 -6.90
C GLN A 201 -8.42 14.87 -7.75
N THR A 202 -9.14 15.74 -8.45
CA THR A 202 -8.58 16.83 -9.24
C THR A 202 -7.79 17.78 -8.35
N GLY A 203 -8.37 18.19 -7.21
CA GLY A 203 -7.67 19.06 -6.26
C GLY A 203 -6.36 18.46 -5.74
N VAL A 204 -6.32 17.15 -5.45
CA VAL A 204 -5.06 16.47 -5.06
C VAL A 204 -4.06 16.48 -6.22
N LYS A 205 -4.49 16.21 -7.46
CA LYS A 205 -3.60 16.24 -8.64
C LYS A 205 -3.02 17.64 -8.88
N ASP A 206 -3.82 18.69 -8.72
CA ASP A 206 -3.41 20.08 -8.92
C ASP A 206 -2.34 20.53 -7.90
N ILE A 207 -2.31 19.92 -6.70
CA ILE A 207 -1.25 20.17 -5.72
C ILE A 207 0.10 19.61 -6.18
N PHE A 208 0.10 18.57 -7.02
CA PHE A 208 1.32 17.94 -7.55
C PHE A 208 1.74 18.47 -8.93
N ALA A 209 0.95 19.31 -9.57
CA ALA A 209 1.25 19.93 -10.85
C ALA A 209 2.08 21.20 -10.68
#